data_1331fdd57a1576459d2b24dfee591649
#
_entry.id   1331fdd57a1576459d2b24dfee591649
#
_cell.length_a   1.000
_cell.length_b   1.000
_cell.length_c   1.000
_cell.angle_alpha   90.00
_cell.angle_beta   90.00
_cell.angle_gamma   90.00
#
_symmetry.space_group_name_H-M   'P 1'
#
loop_
_entity.id
_entity.type
_entity.pdbx_description
1 polymer ?
#
loop_
_entity_poly.entity_id
_entity_poly.type
_entity_poly.pdbx_seq_one_letter_code
_entity_poly.pdbx_strand_id
1 'polypeptide(L)'
;TGYKSGGKMRAALHKGEIDMTADSLAGYFGRVVPQLIKPGTSIPVWHIGRPTADGDIVHASSVPKDIPSFKKVYEEKFGKGKRPPRLVWEAISTIAGTREMLRIIVFKKGTTKKAVSAMRAAWAKTIKDPDFRKEYKRVNGSEFGGMNGVESGKYIKRLLNVKPELQKFLFDFARSHPIYKK
;
A
#
# COMPACT_ATOMS: atom_id res chain seq x y z
N THR A 1 15.33 8.22 8.91
CA THR A 1 14.06 8.93 8.72
C THR A 1 14.30 10.41 9.01
N GLY A 2 13.38 11.31 8.70
CA GLY A 2 13.60 12.76 8.82
C GLY A 2 13.30 13.49 7.52
N TYR A 3 13.18 12.77 6.43
CA TYR A 3 12.77 13.34 5.16
C TYR A 3 11.27 13.58 5.13
N LYS A 4 10.88 14.84 4.88
CA LYS A 4 9.47 15.29 4.95
C LYS A 4 8.62 14.87 3.73
N SER A 5 9.20 14.23 2.71
CA SER A 5 8.46 13.82 1.50
C SER A 5 9.19 12.72 0.71
N GLY A 6 8.43 11.98 -0.11
CA GLY A 6 9.01 10.99 -1.03
C GLY A 6 10.02 11.61 -2.02
N GLY A 7 9.81 12.85 -2.45
CA GLY A 7 10.78 13.57 -3.29
C GLY A 7 12.13 13.76 -2.61
N LYS A 8 12.13 14.15 -1.33
CA LYS A 8 13.36 14.31 -0.56
C LYS A 8 14.06 12.97 -0.30
N MET A 9 13.29 11.89 -0.04
CA MET A 9 13.85 10.53 0.10
C MET A 9 14.50 10.06 -1.21
N ARG A 10 13.87 10.27 -2.36
CA ARG A 10 14.45 9.91 -3.66
C ARG A 10 15.72 10.71 -3.97
N ALA A 11 15.74 11.99 -3.65
CA ALA A 11 16.93 12.82 -3.80
C ALA A 11 18.07 12.33 -2.89
N ALA A 12 17.77 11.96 -1.65
CA ALA A 12 18.76 11.39 -0.72
C ALA A 12 19.30 10.04 -1.21
N LEU A 13 18.44 9.17 -1.75
CA LEU A 13 18.86 7.90 -2.35
C LEU A 13 19.77 8.14 -3.56
N HIS A 14 19.41 9.08 -4.44
CA HIS A 14 20.22 9.43 -5.61
C HIS A 14 21.61 9.99 -5.24
N LYS A 15 21.69 10.71 -4.12
CA LYS A 15 22.97 11.24 -3.59
C LYS A 15 23.77 10.24 -2.75
N GLY A 16 23.24 9.04 -2.49
CA GLY A 16 23.89 8.06 -1.60
C GLY A 16 23.80 8.42 -0.11
N GLU A 17 22.92 9.34 0.28
CA GLU A 17 22.71 9.67 1.70
C GLU A 17 21.92 8.56 2.44
N ILE A 18 21.20 7.74 1.69
CA ILE A 18 20.49 6.54 2.16
C ILE A 18 20.59 5.42 1.13
N ASP A 19 20.59 4.19 1.60
CA ASP A 19 20.75 3.00 0.74
C ASP A 19 19.40 2.44 0.25
N MET A 20 18.30 2.77 0.92
CA MET A 20 16.99 2.21 0.62
C MET A 20 15.86 3.21 0.90
N THR A 21 14.84 3.16 0.08
CA THR A 21 13.58 3.89 0.30
C THR A 21 12.38 3.07 -0.11
N ALA A 22 11.19 3.44 0.37
CA ALA A 22 9.91 2.90 -0.06
C ALA A 22 9.07 3.99 -0.70
N ASP A 23 8.32 3.65 -1.74
CA ASP A 23 7.41 4.58 -2.41
C ASP A 23 6.03 3.94 -2.64
N SER A 24 5.02 4.75 -2.91
CA SER A 24 3.73 4.29 -3.40
C SER A 24 3.84 3.81 -4.85
N LEU A 25 2.89 3.02 -5.34
CA LEU A 25 2.89 2.59 -6.75
C LEU A 25 2.92 3.77 -7.72
N ALA A 26 2.11 4.81 -7.47
CA ALA A 26 2.12 6.02 -8.30
C ALA A 26 3.48 6.74 -8.24
N GLY A 27 4.11 6.81 -7.06
CA GLY A 27 5.46 7.33 -6.90
C GLY A 27 6.50 6.48 -7.61
N TYR A 28 6.40 5.16 -7.49
CA TYR A 28 7.30 4.21 -8.13
C TYR A 28 7.25 4.37 -9.67
N PHE A 29 6.09 4.20 -10.29
CA PHE A 29 5.99 4.29 -11.76
C PHE A 29 6.21 5.71 -12.30
N GLY A 30 5.67 6.72 -11.61
CA GLY A 30 5.75 8.10 -12.08
C GLY A 30 7.08 8.81 -11.79
N ARG A 31 7.90 8.28 -10.85
CA ARG A 31 9.13 8.96 -10.41
C ARG A 31 10.32 8.01 -10.27
N VAL A 32 10.18 6.92 -9.50
CA VAL A 32 11.31 6.02 -9.21
C VAL A 32 11.78 5.33 -10.50
N VAL A 33 10.87 4.77 -11.29
CA VAL A 33 11.21 4.11 -12.55
C VAL A 33 11.97 5.03 -13.50
N PRO A 34 11.45 6.22 -13.88
CA PRO A 34 12.18 7.09 -14.82
C PRO A 34 13.46 7.70 -14.25
N GLN A 35 13.52 7.96 -12.95
CA GLN A 35 14.65 8.70 -12.35
C GLN A 35 15.75 7.82 -11.79
N LEU A 36 15.44 6.58 -11.39
CA LEU A 36 16.36 5.72 -10.66
C LEU A 36 16.53 4.32 -11.29
N ILE A 37 15.41 3.70 -11.74
CA ILE A 37 15.48 2.34 -12.29
C ILE A 37 15.98 2.34 -13.73
N LYS A 38 15.38 3.16 -14.60
CA LYS A 38 15.81 3.25 -16.02
C LYS A 38 17.27 3.69 -16.18
N PRO A 39 17.78 4.67 -15.41
CA PRO A 39 19.21 5.00 -15.41
C PRO A 39 20.11 3.96 -14.77
N GLY A 40 19.57 2.90 -14.14
CA GLY A 40 20.35 1.84 -13.50
C GLY A 40 20.98 2.24 -12.16
N THR A 41 20.56 3.36 -11.55
CA THR A 41 21.09 3.82 -10.26
C THR A 41 20.46 3.14 -9.05
N SER A 42 19.33 2.45 -9.24
CA SER A 42 18.65 1.70 -8.20
C SER A 42 17.94 0.49 -8.78
N ILE A 43 17.66 -0.50 -7.94
CA ILE A 43 16.89 -1.70 -8.29
C ILE A 43 15.66 -1.84 -7.37
N PRO A 44 14.53 -2.34 -7.86
CA PRO A 44 13.42 -2.71 -7.00
C PRO A 44 13.76 -4.02 -6.27
N VAL A 45 13.62 -4.03 -4.95
CA VAL A 45 13.98 -5.22 -4.15
C VAL A 45 12.75 -6.10 -3.90
N TRP A 46 11.66 -5.52 -3.41
CA TRP A 46 10.39 -6.21 -3.15
C TRP A 46 9.25 -5.21 -2.93
N HIS A 47 8.02 -5.72 -2.99
CA HIS A 47 6.84 -4.97 -2.62
C HIS A 47 6.11 -5.66 -1.46
N ILE A 48 5.37 -4.88 -0.65
CA ILE A 48 4.70 -5.41 0.55
C ILE A 48 3.64 -6.48 0.21
N GLY A 49 3.09 -6.47 -1.01
CA GLY A 49 2.00 -7.33 -1.42
C GLY A 49 0.62 -6.77 -1.07
N ARG A 50 -0.43 -7.50 -1.47
CA ARG A 50 -1.82 -7.17 -1.18
C ARG A 50 -2.38 -8.18 -0.16
N PRO A 51 -2.97 -7.70 0.96
CA PRO A 51 -3.57 -8.60 1.93
C PRO A 51 -4.86 -9.20 1.39
N THR A 52 -5.09 -10.47 1.69
CA THR A 52 -6.32 -11.20 1.39
C THR A 52 -7.30 -11.13 2.57
N ALA A 53 -8.54 -11.58 2.36
CA ALA A 53 -9.58 -11.55 3.39
C ALA A 53 -9.25 -12.41 4.62
N ASP A 54 -8.50 -13.50 4.44
CA ASP A 54 -8.01 -14.41 5.49
C ASP A 54 -6.71 -13.97 6.16
N GLY A 55 -6.14 -12.81 5.74
CA GLY A 55 -4.94 -12.23 6.36
C GLY A 55 -3.62 -12.69 5.76
N ASP A 56 -3.66 -13.45 4.67
CA ASP A 56 -2.47 -13.72 3.89
C ASP A 56 -2.05 -12.50 3.04
N ILE A 57 -0.88 -12.56 2.46
CA ILE A 57 -0.34 -11.54 1.56
C ILE A 57 -0.02 -12.20 0.23
N VAL A 58 -0.61 -11.66 -0.83
CA VAL A 58 -0.37 -12.13 -2.20
C VAL A 58 0.33 -11.06 -3.03
N HIS A 59 0.88 -11.47 -4.16
CA HIS A 59 1.45 -10.52 -5.12
C HIS A 59 0.36 -9.55 -5.61
N ALA A 60 0.66 -8.26 -5.59
CA ALA A 60 -0.27 -7.24 -6.09
C ALA A 60 -0.24 -7.22 -7.63
N SER A 61 -1.41 -7.37 -8.27
CA SER A 61 -1.53 -7.46 -9.73
C SER A 61 -1.04 -6.19 -10.48
N SER A 62 -0.99 -5.07 -9.78
CA SER A 62 -0.47 -3.79 -10.30
C SER A 62 1.06 -3.66 -10.25
N VAL A 63 1.76 -4.63 -9.65
CA VAL A 63 3.22 -4.67 -9.58
C VAL A 63 3.76 -5.63 -10.64
N PRO A 64 4.87 -5.30 -11.36
CA PRO A 64 5.53 -6.23 -12.27
C PRO A 64 5.86 -7.56 -11.60
N LYS A 65 5.71 -8.66 -12.34
CA LYS A 65 5.87 -10.03 -11.79
C LYS A 65 7.31 -10.36 -11.37
N ASP A 66 8.28 -9.68 -11.94
CA ASP A 66 9.71 -9.78 -11.63
C ASP A 66 10.08 -9.12 -10.30
N ILE A 67 9.23 -8.25 -9.75
CA ILE A 67 9.42 -7.68 -8.42
C ILE A 67 8.73 -8.58 -7.39
N PRO A 68 9.47 -9.31 -6.54
CA PRO A 68 8.87 -10.26 -5.62
C PRO A 68 8.06 -9.57 -4.51
N SER A 69 7.05 -10.26 -3.98
CA SER A 69 6.39 -9.81 -2.76
C SER A 69 7.27 -10.09 -1.53
N PHE A 70 7.07 -9.35 -0.45
CA PHE A 70 7.73 -9.61 0.84
C PHE A 70 7.58 -11.06 1.27
N LYS A 71 6.38 -11.66 1.10
CA LYS A 71 6.15 -13.07 1.40
C LYS A 71 7.10 -13.97 0.63
N LYS A 72 7.24 -13.75 -0.67
CA LYS A 72 8.13 -14.56 -1.54
C LYS A 72 9.58 -14.45 -1.09
N VAL A 73 10.08 -13.25 -0.85
CA VAL A 73 11.45 -13.02 -0.36
C VAL A 73 11.68 -13.70 0.99
N TYR A 74 10.70 -13.65 1.89
CA TYR A 74 10.78 -14.33 3.16
C TYR A 74 10.84 -15.86 3.02
N GLU A 75 9.99 -16.42 2.16
CA GLU A 75 9.96 -17.86 1.86
C GLU A 75 11.25 -18.34 1.17
N GLU A 76 11.83 -17.55 0.29
CA GLU A 76 13.13 -17.87 -0.35
C GLU A 76 14.26 -17.96 0.68
N LYS A 77 14.24 -17.08 1.69
CA LYS A 77 15.28 -17.08 2.73
C LYS A 77 15.07 -18.14 3.81
N PHE A 78 13.84 -18.39 4.24
CA PHE A 78 13.54 -19.20 5.42
C PHE A 78 12.82 -20.52 5.11
N GLY A 79 12.49 -20.77 3.84
CA GLY A 79 11.80 -21.97 3.34
C GLY A 79 10.34 -21.71 2.97
N LYS A 80 9.86 -22.45 1.96
CA LYS A 80 8.48 -22.37 1.45
C LYS A 80 7.44 -22.53 2.56
N GLY A 81 6.43 -21.68 2.57
CA GLY A 81 5.36 -21.65 3.58
C GLY A 81 5.76 -21.04 4.94
N LYS A 82 7.03 -20.71 5.13
CA LYS A 82 7.48 -20.04 6.36
C LYS A 82 7.00 -18.58 6.37
N ARG A 83 6.66 -18.10 7.56
CA ARG A 83 6.21 -16.72 7.81
C ARG A 83 6.91 -16.15 9.04
N PRO A 84 7.02 -14.83 9.16
CA PRO A 84 7.40 -14.18 10.42
C PRO A 84 6.53 -14.64 11.58
N PRO A 85 6.95 -14.43 12.84
CA PRO A 85 6.11 -14.67 14.00
C PRO A 85 4.72 -14.06 13.85
N ARG A 86 3.69 -14.73 14.36
CA ARG A 86 2.27 -14.42 14.13
C ARG A 86 1.93 -12.92 14.23
N LEU A 87 2.31 -12.27 15.32
CA LEU A 87 2.01 -10.84 15.51
C LEU A 87 2.72 -9.94 14.50
N VAL A 88 3.94 -10.29 14.09
CA VAL A 88 4.67 -9.56 13.04
C VAL A 88 3.96 -9.71 11.70
N TRP A 89 3.52 -10.92 11.35
CA TRP A 89 2.77 -11.18 10.13
C TRP A 89 1.44 -10.42 10.09
N GLU A 90 0.67 -10.49 11.20
CA GLU A 90 -0.60 -9.77 11.34
C GLU A 90 -0.39 -8.24 11.25
N ALA A 91 0.70 -7.71 11.83
CA ALA A 91 1.06 -6.30 11.73
C ALA A 91 1.37 -5.89 10.28
N ILE A 92 2.20 -6.65 9.56
CA ILE A 92 2.53 -6.41 8.16
C ILE A 92 1.26 -6.45 7.29
N SER A 93 0.41 -7.46 7.47
CA SER A 93 -0.86 -7.59 6.74
C SER A 93 -1.81 -6.40 7.02
N THR A 94 -1.87 -5.94 8.27
CA THR A 94 -2.68 -4.78 8.67
C THR A 94 -2.15 -3.49 8.02
N ILE A 95 -0.83 -3.26 8.08
CA ILE A 95 -0.19 -2.10 7.45
C ILE A 95 -0.35 -2.14 5.93
N ALA A 96 -0.16 -3.30 5.29
CA ALA A 96 -0.42 -3.48 3.88
C ALA A 96 -1.88 -3.13 3.54
N GLY A 97 -2.82 -3.55 4.40
CA GLY A 97 -4.22 -3.21 4.28
C GLY A 97 -4.52 -1.71 4.32
N THR A 98 -3.88 -0.96 5.20
CA THR A 98 -4.08 0.50 5.24
C THR A 98 -3.58 1.18 3.96
N ARG A 99 -2.57 0.62 3.29
CA ARG A 99 -2.03 1.13 2.03
C ARG A 99 -2.98 0.97 0.84
N GLU A 100 -3.82 -0.05 0.83
CA GLU A 100 -4.87 -0.23 -0.18
C GLU A 100 -5.94 0.87 -0.12
N MET A 101 -6.05 1.59 1.01
CA MET A 101 -7.05 2.61 1.27
C MET A 101 -6.47 4.03 1.38
N LEU A 102 -5.46 4.36 0.60
CA LEU A 102 -4.79 5.67 0.62
C LEU A 102 -5.71 6.85 0.26
N ARG A 103 -6.77 6.60 -0.50
CA ARG A 103 -7.73 7.62 -0.94
C ARG A 103 -9.15 7.11 -0.73
N ILE A 104 -9.91 7.75 0.15
CA ILE A 104 -11.28 7.37 0.51
C ILE A 104 -12.19 8.56 0.22
N ILE A 105 -13.29 8.29 -0.49
CA ILE A 105 -14.37 9.27 -0.63
C ILE A 105 -15.27 9.14 0.59
N VAL A 106 -15.43 10.22 1.33
CA VAL A 106 -16.25 10.28 2.54
C VAL A 106 -17.38 11.29 2.40
N PHE A 107 -18.48 11.02 3.08
CA PHE A 107 -19.62 11.92 3.19
C PHE A 107 -19.77 12.42 4.63
N LYS A 108 -20.31 13.63 4.78
CA LYS A 108 -20.70 14.17 6.08
C LYS A 108 -21.77 13.26 6.71
N LYS A 109 -21.73 13.11 8.04
CA LYS A 109 -22.82 12.46 8.79
C LYS A 109 -24.16 13.14 8.48
N GLY A 110 -25.21 12.36 8.19
CA GLY A 110 -26.52 12.86 7.81
C GLY A 110 -26.74 13.06 6.32
N THR A 111 -25.73 12.80 5.46
CA THR A 111 -25.96 12.77 4.00
C THR A 111 -27.02 11.74 3.64
N THR A 112 -27.97 12.13 2.79
CA THR A 112 -29.11 11.29 2.41
C THR A 112 -28.68 9.98 1.77
N LYS A 113 -29.42 8.90 2.01
CA LYS A 113 -29.14 7.59 1.37
C LYS A 113 -29.17 7.70 -0.16
N LYS A 114 -30.05 8.54 -0.72
CA LYS A 114 -30.14 8.80 -2.16
C LYS A 114 -28.82 9.35 -2.73
N ALA A 115 -28.23 10.36 -2.07
CA ALA A 115 -26.98 10.95 -2.52
C ALA A 115 -25.80 9.94 -2.42
N VAL A 116 -25.73 9.18 -1.34
CA VAL A 116 -24.70 8.13 -1.17
C VAL A 116 -24.86 7.04 -2.24
N SER A 117 -26.10 6.59 -2.53
CA SER A 117 -26.36 5.58 -3.57
C SER A 117 -26.04 6.10 -4.97
N ALA A 118 -26.38 7.34 -5.28
CA ALA A 118 -26.06 7.96 -6.56
C ALA A 118 -24.53 8.03 -6.79
N MET A 119 -23.75 8.44 -5.78
CA MET A 119 -22.29 8.48 -5.87
C MET A 119 -21.69 7.07 -6.02
N ARG A 120 -22.20 6.08 -5.29
CA ARG A 120 -21.74 4.69 -5.43
C ARG A 120 -22.01 4.14 -6.83
N ALA A 121 -23.17 4.45 -7.40
CA ALA A 121 -23.51 4.06 -8.77
C ALA A 121 -22.60 4.76 -9.79
N ALA A 122 -22.38 6.06 -9.65
CA ALA A 122 -21.47 6.82 -10.50
C ALA A 122 -20.04 6.26 -10.41
N TRP A 123 -19.53 6.03 -9.19
CA TRP A 123 -18.20 5.44 -8.98
C TRP A 123 -18.06 4.05 -9.62
N ALA A 124 -19.07 3.18 -9.45
CA ALA A 124 -19.07 1.86 -10.06
C ALA A 124 -19.02 1.88 -11.61
N LYS A 125 -19.58 2.94 -12.24
CA LYS A 125 -19.43 3.17 -13.69
C LYS A 125 -18.04 3.71 -14.02
N THR A 126 -17.58 4.74 -13.31
CA THR A 126 -16.28 5.38 -13.55
C THR A 126 -15.12 4.39 -13.50
N ILE A 127 -15.07 3.49 -12.52
CA ILE A 127 -13.97 2.51 -12.41
C ILE A 127 -13.94 1.45 -13.53
N LYS A 128 -15.03 1.35 -14.30
CA LYS A 128 -15.15 0.47 -15.48
C LYS A 128 -14.94 1.22 -16.80
N ASP A 129 -14.97 2.54 -16.75
CA ASP A 129 -14.86 3.39 -17.92
C ASP A 129 -13.46 3.27 -18.55
N PRO A 130 -13.34 2.92 -19.85
CA PRO A 130 -12.06 2.74 -20.53
C PRO A 130 -11.23 4.03 -20.59
N ASP A 131 -11.88 5.18 -20.80
CA ASP A 131 -11.19 6.46 -20.92
C ASP A 131 -10.64 6.89 -19.56
N PHE A 132 -11.41 6.72 -18.49
CA PHE A 132 -10.92 6.91 -17.12
C PHE A 132 -9.70 6.03 -16.84
N ARG A 133 -9.76 4.73 -17.16
CA ARG A 133 -8.66 3.79 -16.92
C ARG A 133 -7.41 4.14 -17.70
N LYS A 134 -7.58 4.52 -18.98
CA LYS A 134 -6.50 4.97 -19.86
C LYS A 134 -5.83 6.23 -19.31
N GLU A 135 -6.64 7.23 -18.94
CA GLU A 135 -6.14 8.49 -18.40
C GLU A 135 -5.47 8.29 -17.02
N TYR A 136 -6.07 7.47 -16.15
CA TYR A 136 -5.47 7.11 -14.86
C TYR A 136 -4.07 6.48 -15.06
N LYS A 137 -3.95 5.52 -15.97
CA LYS A 137 -2.67 4.87 -16.30
C LYS A 137 -1.66 5.87 -16.86
N ARG A 138 -2.09 6.78 -17.73
CA ARG A 138 -1.24 7.83 -18.27
C ARG A 138 -0.67 8.73 -17.18
N VAL A 139 -1.50 9.15 -16.24
CA VAL A 139 -1.11 10.09 -15.16
C VAL A 139 -0.30 9.39 -14.05
N ASN A 140 -0.69 8.18 -13.67
CA ASN A 140 -0.13 7.48 -12.51
C ASN A 140 0.90 6.40 -12.86
N GLY A 141 1.06 6.07 -14.15
CA GLY A 141 1.97 5.05 -14.62
C GLY A 141 1.56 3.61 -14.28
N SER A 142 0.38 3.41 -13.65
CA SER A 142 -0.12 2.11 -13.20
C SER A 142 -1.60 1.94 -13.47
N GLU A 143 -2.07 0.69 -13.55
CA GLU A 143 -3.49 0.39 -13.64
C GLU A 143 -4.25 0.84 -12.38
N PHE A 144 -5.51 1.22 -12.57
CA PHE A 144 -6.40 1.57 -11.47
C PHE A 144 -6.81 0.31 -10.69
N GLY A 145 -6.53 0.29 -9.40
CA GLY A 145 -6.84 -0.82 -8.48
C GLY A 145 -7.87 -0.47 -7.38
N GLY A 146 -8.75 0.51 -7.62
CA GLY A 146 -9.70 0.97 -6.61
C GLY A 146 -10.83 -0.03 -6.31
N MET A 147 -11.39 0.07 -5.11
CA MET A 147 -12.50 -0.74 -4.63
C MET A 147 -13.83 -0.01 -4.77
N ASN A 148 -14.93 -0.77 -4.85
CA ASN A 148 -16.27 -0.21 -4.71
C ASN A 148 -16.61 0.08 -3.24
N GLY A 149 -17.71 0.85 -2.99
CA GLY A 149 -18.04 1.29 -1.65
C GLY A 149 -18.49 0.17 -0.69
N VAL A 150 -18.91 -1.00 -1.19
CA VAL A 150 -19.27 -2.16 -0.36
C VAL A 150 -18.02 -2.87 0.10
N GLU A 151 -17.09 -3.13 -0.80
CA GLU A 151 -15.79 -3.74 -0.52
C GLU A 151 -14.98 -2.85 0.44
N SER A 152 -14.90 -1.55 0.15
CA SER A 152 -14.24 -0.59 1.03
C SER A 152 -14.82 -0.58 2.44
N GLY A 153 -16.16 -0.65 2.57
CA GLY A 153 -16.83 -0.70 3.88
C GLY A 153 -16.48 -1.97 4.68
N LYS A 154 -16.41 -3.14 4.03
CA LYS A 154 -15.95 -4.39 4.68
C LYS A 154 -14.50 -4.28 5.13
N TYR A 155 -13.68 -3.71 4.28
CA TYR A 155 -12.25 -3.53 4.53
C TYR A 155 -12.00 -2.59 5.72
N ILE A 156 -12.68 -1.43 5.76
CA ILE A 156 -12.61 -0.48 6.88
C ILE A 156 -13.01 -1.15 8.19
N LYS A 157 -14.14 -1.88 8.20
CA LYS A 157 -14.57 -2.60 9.41
C LYS A 157 -13.51 -3.55 9.92
N ARG A 158 -12.82 -4.27 9.02
CA ARG A 158 -11.72 -5.16 9.42
C ARG A 158 -10.54 -4.39 10.01
N LEU A 159 -10.14 -3.29 9.41
CA LEU A 159 -9.03 -2.45 9.90
C LEU A 159 -9.34 -1.79 11.25
N LEU A 160 -10.62 -1.49 11.52
CA LEU A 160 -11.04 -0.92 12.80
C LEU A 160 -11.19 -1.98 13.91
N ASN A 161 -11.36 -3.26 13.55
CA ASN A 161 -11.51 -4.38 14.48
C ASN A 161 -10.18 -5.12 14.71
N VAL A 162 -9.09 -4.38 14.86
CA VAL A 162 -7.80 -4.97 15.22
C VAL A 162 -7.85 -5.50 16.65
N LYS A 163 -7.41 -6.76 16.85
CA LYS A 163 -7.40 -7.39 18.16
C LYS A 163 -6.55 -6.59 19.16
N PRO A 164 -6.94 -6.49 20.44
CA PRO A 164 -6.20 -5.73 21.46
C PRO A 164 -4.72 -6.13 21.57
N GLU A 165 -4.41 -7.41 21.43
CA GLU A 165 -3.04 -7.93 21.43
C GLU A 165 -2.20 -7.33 20.28
N LEU A 166 -2.75 -7.27 19.08
CA LEU A 166 -2.07 -6.68 17.93
C LEU A 166 -1.97 -5.16 18.05
N GLN A 167 -2.99 -4.49 18.58
CA GLN A 167 -2.92 -3.07 18.89
C GLN A 167 -1.77 -2.78 19.86
N LYS A 168 -1.70 -3.52 20.98
CA LYS A 168 -0.61 -3.39 21.94
C LYS A 168 0.75 -3.61 21.28
N PHE A 169 0.90 -4.68 20.51
CA PHE A 169 2.14 -4.97 19.78
C PHE A 169 2.56 -3.80 18.86
N LEU A 170 1.63 -3.23 18.08
CA LEU A 170 1.90 -2.11 17.18
C LEU A 170 2.29 -0.84 17.95
N PHE A 171 1.63 -0.54 19.07
CA PHE A 171 1.99 0.58 19.93
C PHE A 171 3.36 0.42 20.58
N ASP A 172 3.65 -0.75 21.11
CA ASP A 172 4.94 -1.03 21.76
C ASP A 172 6.08 -0.96 20.74
N PHE A 173 5.87 -1.54 19.55
CA PHE A 173 6.82 -1.46 18.44
C PHE A 173 7.08 0.00 18.02
N ALA A 174 6.02 0.80 17.83
CA ALA A 174 6.15 2.21 17.48
C ALA A 174 6.93 2.99 18.56
N ARG A 175 6.60 2.79 19.85
CA ARG A 175 7.26 3.46 20.98
C ARG A 175 8.71 3.01 21.16
N SER A 176 9.05 1.77 20.83
CA SER A 176 10.43 1.27 20.91
C SER A 176 11.35 1.90 19.86
N HIS A 177 10.78 2.46 18.80
CA HIS A 177 11.56 3.08 17.74
C HIS A 177 12.20 4.40 18.19
N PRO A 178 13.50 4.64 17.89
CA PRO A 178 14.23 5.84 18.37
C PRO A 178 13.57 7.19 18.08
N ILE A 179 12.78 7.28 16.99
CA ILE A 179 12.06 8.52 16.61
C ILE A 179 11.02 8.94 17.65
N TYR A 180 10.46 8.00 18.41
CA TYR A 180 9.42 8.26 19.41
C TYR A 180 9.94 8.29 20.85
N LYS A 181 11.26 8.14 21.02
CA LYS A 181 11.94 8.23 22.32
C LYS A 181 12.36 9.67 22.65
N LYS A 182 11.50 10.65 22.36
CA LYS A 182 11.71 12.02 22.81
C LYS A 182 11.02 12.26 24.13
#